data_17ec24ba682a3d9a0053ed46860a3e5c
#
_entry.id   17ec24ba682a3d9a0053ed46860a3e5c
#
_cell.length_a   1.000
_cell.length_b   1.000
_cell.length_c   1.000
_cell.angle_alpha   90.00
_cell.angle_beta   90.00
_cell.angle_gamma   90.00
#
_symmetry.space_group_name_H-M   'P 1'
#
loop_
_entity.id
_entity.type
_entity.pdbx_description
1 polymer ?
#
loop_
_entity_poly.entity_id
_entity_poly.type
_entity_poly.pdbx_seq_one_letter_code
_entity_poly.pdbx_strand_id
1 'polypeptide(L)'
;MNSHSEPTSLDPRLISDIPSVTTAKILFDGLCRMTEQGATPSLALKIEVSEDKKCYSFHLKKSLWSNGEPITAHDFEYSWKSILDPNFPAQYAHQLFILKNGALAKMGAVPTSGVGVRALADDLLVVELEHPSNYFLELTAFPLCYPVNRQTDENNPEWANCDGKSFVCSGPFNLIQWRKGADVVVQKNPLYWESEVVQLDQITLSFIEDEHTELNMYENGELDWAGSPNSSIPPEALPELQQRANTELFVLPIAGTYCYKFNTKVAPFHSQKIRQAFAYAIDRKILIDNILQAHQIAAQALIPPCVVANHQDLPNAKGLAEAKALFEQACTEEGWNQESFPPVTLIFSRSEKHHKMAQAVQQQWNEAFGIKVALQSYEWNTFVQKLNQRDYQVGGRGWVSDLSDPLALLEIYKQTNDAPSGGGNDTHWHNKSFARLLEEAKRCPDPTRRTLLLNEAETILMEQMPIAPLYHSTACYLKKSYVKGVYLSKLCDLDFKYAYFDD
;
A
#
# COMPACT_ATOMS: atom_id res chain seq x y z
N MET A 1 7.28 19.92 3.78
CA MET A 1 7.77 18.53 3.89
C MET A 1 8.30 18.03 2.56
N ASN A 2 9.11 16.97 2.54
CA ASN A 2 9.51 16.33 1.29
C ASN A 2 8.47 15.28 0.85
N SER A 3 8.16 15.27 -0.45
CA SER A 3 7.34 14.23 -1.12
C SER A 3 8.20 13.27 -1.96
N HIS A 4 9.53 13.39 -1.92
CA HIS A 4 10.51 12.61 -2.67
C HIS A 4 10.34 12.73 -4.19
N SER A 5 9.18 12.36 -4.70
CA SER A 5 8.84 12.43 -6.13
C SER A 5 7.53 13.18 -6.35
N GLU A 6 7.35 13.62 -7.57
CA GLU A 6 6.12 14.23 -8.05
C GLU A 6 4.96 13.21 -8.02
N PRO A 7 3.73 13.61 -7.60
CA PRO A 7 2.56 12.74 -7.72
C PRO A 7 2.28 12.41 -9.19
N THR A 8 1.99 11.15 -9.49
CA THR A 8 1.68 10.71 -10.86
C THR A 8 0.37 11.29 -11.37
N SER A 9 -0.56 11.59 -10.47
CA SER A 9 -1.83 12.23 -10.76
C SER A 9 -2.38 12.98 -9.55
N LEU A 10 -3.10 14.09 -9.79
CA LEU A 10 -3.95 14.75 -8.80
C LEU A 10 -5.43 14.36 -8.95
N ASP A 11 -5.81 13.57 -9.97
CA ASP A 11 -7.14 12.96 -10.06
C ASP A 11 -7.20 11.77 -9.09
N PRO A 12 -8.06 11.79 -8.06
CA PRO A 12 -8.14 10.71 -7.08
C PRO A 12 -8.51 9.35 -7.68
N ARG A 13 -9.13 9.33 -8.87
CA ARG A 13 -9.49 8.10 -9.59
C ARG A 13 -8.28 7.42 -10.27
N LEU A 14 -7.17 8.15 -10.47
CA LEU A 14 -5.97 7.72 -11.20
C LEU A 14 -4.74 7.53 -10.32
N ILE A 15 -4.87 7.66 -9.01
CA ILE A 15 -3.76 7.50 -8.06
C ILE A 15 -3.17 6.09 -8.14
N SER A 16 -1.84 5.98 -8.03
CA SER A 16 -1.13 4.70 -8.09
C SER A 16 0.15 4.64 -7.23
N ASP A 17 0.45 5.73 -6.51
CA ASP A 17 1.66 5.88 -5.69
C ASP A 17 1.37 6.66 -4.41
N ILE A 18 2.28 6.56 -3.43
CA ILE A 18 2.14 7.19 -2.11
C ILE A 18 2.11 8.74 -2.22
N PRO A 19 2.94 9.42 -3.02
CA PRO A 19 2.85 10.87 -3.21
C PRO A 19 1.48 11.33 -3.71
N SER A 20 0.88 10.61 -4.67
CA SER A 20 -0.47 10.90 -5.17
C SER A 20 -1.53 10.70 -4.09
N VAL A 21 -1.45 9.61 -3.30
CA VAL A 21 -2.35 9.35 -2.16
C VAL A 21 -2.25 10.46 -1.11
N THR A 22 -1.02 10.83 -0.72
CA THR A 22 -0.78 11.91 0.26
C THR A 22 -1.37 13.24 -0.23
N THR A 23 -1.11 13.60 -1.49
CA THR A 23 -1.60 14.87 -2.07
C THR A 23 -3.12 14.86 -2.21
N ALA A 24 -3.72 13.73 -2.63
CA ALA A 24 -5.18 13.59 -2.73
C ALA A 24 -5.88 13.76 -1.37
N LYS A 25 -5.30 13.25 -0.26
CA LYS A 25 -5.85 13.44 1.10
C LYS A 25 -5.78 14.87 1.60
N ILE A 26 -4.86 15.68 1.08
CA ILE A 26 -4.77 17.11 1.37
C ILE A 26 -5.83 17.89 0.58
N LEU A 27 -6.05 17.52 -0.69
CA LEU A 27 -6.90 18.27 -1.63
C LEU A 27 -8.35 17.81 -1.65
N PHE A 28 -8.65 16.58 -1.21
CA PHE A 28 -10.00 16.02 -1.26
C PHE A 28 -10.43 15.46 0.09
N ASP A 29 -11.73 15.17 0.19
CA ASP A 29 -12.33 14.48 1.32
C ASP A 29 -13.33 13.42 0.82
N GLY A 30 -13.51 12.34 1.59
CA GLY A 30 -14.36 11.20 1.26
C GLY A 30 -15.61 11.12 2.11
N LEU A 31 -16.39 10.05 1.92
CA LEU A 31 -17.51 9.73 2.82
C LEU A 31 -17.02 9.51 4.24
N CYS A 32 -15.89 8.79 4.38
CA CYS A 32 -15.18 8.60 5.64
C CYS A 32 -13.75 9.15 5.55
N ARG A 33 -13.10 9.28 6.72
CA ARG A 33 -11.69 9.64 6.87
C ARG A 33 -11.04 8.71 7.90
N MET A 34 -9.80 8.30 7.66
CA MET A 34 -9.06 7.47 8.61
C MET A 34 -8.60 8.28 9.80
N THR A 35 -8.79 7.72 10.99
CA THR A 35 -8.34 8.26 12.27
C THR A 35 -7.69 7.15 13.10
N GLU A 36 -7.20 7.47 14.28
CA GLU A 36 -6.70 6.45 15.25
C GLU A 36 -7.78 5.41 15.63
N GLN A 37 -9.06 5.80 15.59
CA GLN A 37 -10.20 4.92 15.86
C GLN A 37 -10.65 4.09 14.65
N GLY A 38 -9.99 4.24 13.50
CA GLY A 38 -10.37 3.65 12.22
C GLY A 38 -11.11 4.63 11.32
N ALA A 39 -11.92 4.13 10.38
CA ALA A 39 -12.70 4.95 9.47
C ALA A 39 -13.85 5.64 10.22
N THR A 40 -13.85 6.96 10.24
CA THR A 40 -14.89 7.80 10.84
C THR A 40 -15.63 8.62 9.76
N PRO A 41 -16.93 8.92 9.94
CA PRO A 41 -17.67 9.75 8.99
C PRO A 41 -17.00 11.11 8.76
N SER A 42 -16.81 11.50 7.48
CA SER A 42 -16.32 12.81 7.06
C SER A 42 -17.39 13.59 6.31
N LEU A 43 -17.49 13.50 4.99
CA LEU A 43 -18.61 14.08 4.22
C LEU A 43 -19.92 13.36 4.50
N ALA A 44 -19.92 12.12 4.97
CA ALA A 44 -21.11 11.48 5.51
C ALA A 44 -21.49 12.08 6.86
N LEU A 45 -22.72 12.57 6.99
CA LEU A 45 -23.32 13.00 8.25
C LEU A 45 -23.78 11.78 9.08
N LYS A 46 -24.38 10.80 8.40
CA LYS A 46 -24.93 9.58 8.99
C LYS A 46 -24.72 8.41 8.01
N ILE A 47 -24.43 7.25 8.55
CA ILE A 47 -24.26 5.99 7.80
C ILE A 47 -25.24 4.98 8.36
N GLU A 48 -26.12 4.43 7.51
CA GLU A 48 -27.03 3.34 7.84
C GLU A 48 -26.59 2.08 7.10
N VAL A 49 -26.57 0.95 7.80
CA VAL A 49 -26.12 -0.34 7.26
C VAL A 49 -27.23 -1.36 7.43
N SER A 50 -27.56 -2.09 6.37
CA SER A 50 -28.54 -3.18 6.43
C SER A 50 -28.07 -4.33 7.33
N GLU A 51 -29.00 -5.15 7.84
CA GLU A 51 -28.72 -6.28 8.72
C GLU A 51 -27.75 -7.27 8.08
N ASP A 52 -27.86 -7.50 6.77
CA ASP A 52 -26.98 -8.40 6.00
C ASP A 52 -25.62 -7.74 5.63
N LYS A 53 -25.39 -6.49 6.04
CA LYS A 53 -24.17 -5.69 5.78
C LYS A 53 -23.83 -5.55 4.30
N LYS A 54 -24.82 -5.60 3.42
CA LYS A 54 -24.62 -5.45 1.97
C LYS A 54 -25.10 -4.11 1.43
N CYS A 55 -25.99 -3.42 2.14
CA CYS A 55 -26.51 -2.13 1.71
C CYS A 55 -26.10 -1.03 2.70
N TYR A 56 -25.53 0.04 2.18
CA TYR A 56 -25.10 1.20 2.95
C TYR A 56 -25.82 2.43 2.42
N SER A 57 -26.41 3.23 3.31
CA SER A 57 -27.01 4.54 2.99
C SER A 57 -26.19 5.64 3.66
N PHE A 58 -25.57 6.50 2.86
CA PHE A 58 -24.79 7.63 3.31
C PHE A 58 -25.61 8.91 3.15
N HIS A 59 -25.96 9.53 4.27
CA HIS A 59 -26.54 10.86 4.28
C HIS A 59 -25.42 11.89 4.32
N LEU A 60 -25.35 12.79 3.34
CA LEU A 60 -24.24 13.72 3.19
C LEU A 60 -24.46 15.01 4.01
N LYS A 61 -23.37 15.59 4.46
CA LYS A 61 -23.31 16.94 5.01
C LYS A 61 -23.44 17.96 3.88
N LYS A 62 -24.00 19.12 4.16
CA LYS A 62 -23.93 20.27 3.26
C LYS A 62 -22.48 20.73 3.17
N SER A 63 -21.87 20.56 2.03
CA SER A 63 -20.47 20.85 1.76
C SER A 63 -20.30 21.48 0.39
N LEU A 64 -19.23 22.23 0.20
CA LEU A 64 -18.95 22.94 -1.04
C LEU A 64 -17.64 22.48 -1.66
N TRP A 65 -17.60 22.45 -2.97
CA TRP A 65 -16.38 22.42 -3.74
C TRP A 65 -15.60 23.74 -3.58
N SER A 66 -14.31 23.74 -3.89
CA SER A 66 -13.47 24.95 -3.82
C SER A 66 -13.92 26.09 -4.76
N ASN A 67 -14.72 25.78 -5.78
CA ASN A 67 -15.37 26.75 -6.65
C ASN A 67 -16.69 27.30 -6.12
N GLY A 68 -17.17 26.83 -4.96
CA GLY A 68 -18.41 27.24 -4.31
C GLY A 68 -19.66 26.47 -4.73
N GLU A 69 -19.58 25.50 -5.63
CA GLU A 69 -20.68 24.61 -5.97
C GLU A 69 -20.95 23.60 -4.85
N PRO A 70 -22.19 23.09 -4.67
CA PRO A 70 -22.48 22.07 -3.67
C PRO A 70 -21.86 20.72 -4.06
N ILE A 71 -21.31 20.00 -3.07
CA ILE A 71 -20.95 18.59 -3.20
C ILE A 71 -22.19 17.75 -2.97
N THR A 72 -22.48 16.84 -3.89
CA THR A 72 -23.69 16.01 -3.87
C THR A 72 -23.37 14.53 -3.96
N ALA A 73 -24.35 13.68 -3.66
CA ALA A 73 -24.27 12.23 -3.84
C ALA A 73 -24.04 11.85 -5.31
N HIS A 74 -24.46 12.71 -6.26
CA HIS A 74 -24.24 12.50 -7.69
C HIS A 74 -22.76 12.58 -8.08
N ASP A 75 -21.93 13.37 -7.35
CA ASP A 75 -20.50 13.46 -7.60
C ASP A 75 -19.78 12.16 -7.22
N PHE A 76 -20.21 11.51 -6.13
CA PHE A 76 -19.72 10.18 -5.74
C PHE A 76 -20.15 9.09 -6.72
N GLU A 77 -21.43 9.07 -7.08
CA GLU A 77 -21.94 8.12 -8.08
C GLU A 77 -21.20 8.25 -9.41
N TYR A 78 -20.99 9.47 -9.87
CA TYR A 78 -20.23 9.76 -11.08
C TYR A 78 -18.78 9.26 -10.98
N SER A 79 -18.06 9.63 -9.92
CA SER A 79 -16.67 9.24 -9.70
C SER A 79 -16.49 7.72 -9.70
N TRP A 80 -17.30 6.99 -8.91
CA TRP A 80 -17.15 5.53 -8.79
C TRP A 80 -17.55 4.78 -10.06
N LYS A 81 -18.57 5.26 -10.77
CA LYS A 81 -18.97 4.68 -12.06
C LYS A 81 -17.96 4.95 -13.16
N SER A 82 -17.30 6.12 -13.16
CA SER A 82 -16.23 6.41 -14.13
C SER A 82 -15.02 5.50 -13.92
N ILE A 83 -14.61 5.21 -12.68
CA ILE A 83 -13.54 4.24 -12.36
C ILE A 83 -13.84 2.86 -12.95
N LEU A 84 -15.11 2.44 -12.89
CA LEU A 84 -15.57 1.13 -13.36
C LEU A 84 -15.94 1.09 -14.85
N ASP A 85 -15.78 2.21 -15.57
CA ASP A 85 -15.88 2.20 -17.03
C ASP A 85 -14.71 1.41 -17.64
N PRO A 86 -14.97 0.50 -18.62
CA PRO A 86 -13.90 -0.29 -19.25
C PRO A 86 -12.78 0.54 -19.86
N ASN A 87 -13.09 1.74 -20.36
CA ASN A 87 -12.14 2.61 -21.04
C ASN A 87 -11.39 3.55 -20.09
N PHE A 88 -11.82 3.71 -18.82
CA PHE A 88 -11.16 4.58 -17.86
C PHE A 88 -9.91 3.88 -17.27
N PRO A 89 -8.70 4.47 -17.31
CA PRO A 89 -7.45 3.77 -17.00
C PRO A 89 -7.12 3.69 -15.51
N ALA A 90 -8.11 3.52 -14.63
CA ALA A 90 -7.92 3.40 -13.19
C ALA A 90 -7.18 2.10 -12.82
N GLN A 91 -5.96 2.22 -12.32
CA GLN A 91 -5.14 1.06 -11.91
C GLN A 91 -5.72 0.32 -10.69
N TYR A 92 -6.34 1.06 -9.76
CA TYR A 92 -6.95 0.54 -8.54
C TYR A 92 -8.45 0.22 -8.69
N ALA A 93 -9.00 0.17 -9.90
CA ALA A 93 -10.42 -0.15 -10.14
C ALA A 93 -10.89 -1.44 -9.43
N HIS A 94 -9.98 -2.40 -9.23
CA HIS A 94 -10.26 -3.67 -8.54
C HIS A 94 -10.72 -3.47 -7.08
N GLN A 95 -10.38 -2.38 -6.42
CA GLN A 95 -10.86 -2.05 -5.07
C GLN A 95 -12.39 -1.85 -5.05
N LEU A 96 -12.98 -1.38 -6.14
CA LEU A 96 -14.43 -1.20 -6.28
C LEU A 96 -15.16 -2.45 -6.80
N PHE A 97 -14.47 -3.59 -7.00
CA PHE A 97 -15.14 -4.85 -7.37
C PHE A 97 -15.99 -5.44 -6.24
N ILE A 98 -15.86 -4.89 -5.04
CA ILE A 98 -16.76 -5.16 -3.93
C ILE A 98 -18.19 -4.64 -4.17
N LEU A 99 -18.36 -3.61 -5.00
CA LEU A 99 -19.68 -3.11 -5.39
C LEU A 99 -20.40 -4.11 -6.27
N LYS A 100 -21.70 -4.26 -6.09
CA LYS A 100 -22.53 -5.10 -6.93
C LYS A 100 -22.30 -4.76 -8.41
N ASN A 101 -22.02 -5.78 -9.20
CA ASN A 101 -21.67 -5.66 -10.62
C ASN A 101 -20.36 -4.86 -10.92
N GLY A 102 -19.56 -4.48 -9.93
CA GLY A 102 -18.37 -3.65 -10.15
C GLY A 102 -17.35 -4.29 -11.10
N ALA A 103 -16.98 -5.55 -10.86
CA ALA A 103 -16.08 -6.31 -11.72
C ALA A 103 -16.66 -6.51 -13.13
N LEU A 104 -17.95 -6.84 -13.22
CA LEU A 104 -18.64 -7.05 -14.51
C LEU A 104 -18.71 -5.75 -15.34
N ALA A 105 -18.92 -4.60 -14.70
CA ALA A 105 -18.92 -3.32 -15.37
C ALA A 105 -17.52 -2.99 -15.91
N LYS A 106 -16.46 -3.18 -15.12
CA LYS A 106 -15.08 -2.93 -15.57
C LYS A 106 -14.66 -3.84 -16.75
N MET A 107 -15.20 -5.04 -16.81
CA MET A 107 -14.99 -5.98 -17.94
C MET A 107 -15.88 -5.66 -19.15
N GLY A 108 -16.79 -4.68 -19.07
CA GLY A 108 -17.74 -4.36 -20.15
C GLY A 108 -18.91 -5.36 -20.28
N ALA A 109 -19.07 -6.29 -19.32
CA ALA A 109 -20.11 -7.31 -19.35
C ALA A 109 -21.49 -6.75 -18.97
N VAL A 110 -21.54 -5.67 -18.19
CA VAL A 110 -22.74 -4.90 -17.85
C VAL A 110 -22.45 -3.41 -17.96
N PRO A 111 -23.45 -2.56 -18.23
CA PRO A 111 -23.25 -1.12 -18.25
C PRO A 111 -22.97 -0.59 -16.83
N THR A 112 -22.23 0.52 -16.71
CA THR A 112 -21.92 1.17 -15.42
C THR A 112 -23.18 1.62 -14.65
N SER A 113 -24.30 1.85 -15.35
CA SER A 113 -25.63 2.11 -14.72
C SER A 113 -26.15 0.94 -13.87
N GLY A 114 -25.66 -0.27 -14.10
CA GLY A 114 -26.01 -1.47 -13.32
C GLY A 114 -25.15 -1.67 -12.06
N VAL A 115 -24.15 -0.82 -11.82
CA VAL A 115 -23.31 -0.88 -10.63
C VAL A 115 -24.12 -0.49 -9.38
N GLY A 116 -23.85 -1.16 -8.26
CA GLY A 116 -24.51 -0.96 -6.97
C GLY A 116 -24.14 0.36 -6.27
N VAL A 117 -24.10 1.48 -6.98
CA VAL A 117 -23.96 2.83 -6.40
C VAL A 117 -24.96 3.77 -7.05
N ARG A 118 -25.77 4.47 -6.25
CA ARG A 118 -26.84 5.36 -6.74
C ARG A 118 -27.06 6.54 -5.81
N ALA A 119 -27.09 7.74 -6.37
CA ALA A 119 -27.61 8.92 -5.71
C ALA A 119 -29.15 8.91 -5.82
N LEU A 120 -29.82 8.80 -4.68
CA LEU A 120 -31.29 8.87 -4.62
C LEU A 120 -31.81 10.29 -4.41
N ALA A 121 -30.95 11.17 -3.86
CA ALA A 121 -31.11 12.60 -3.70
C ALA A 121 -29.76 13.27 -3.67
N ASP A 122 -29.71 14.61 -3.68
CA ASP A 122 -28.43 15.34 -3.61
C ASP A 122 -27.62 14.99 -2.35
N ASP A 123 -28.30 14.64 -1.26
CA ASP A 123 -27.71 14.32 0.04
C ASP A 123 -27.80 12.83 0.42
N LEU A 124 -28.24 11.94 -0.50
CA LEU A 124 -28.41 10.51 -0.20
C LEU A 124 -27.75 9.62 -1.26
N LEU A 125 -26.66 8.98 -0.87
CA LEU A 125 -25.97 7.94 -1.64
C LEU A 125 -26.29 6.56 -1.08
N VAL A 126 -26.77 5.65 -1.93
CA VAL A 126 -27.01 4.23 -1.57
C VAL A 126 -26.03 3.34 -2.31
N VAL A 127 -25.41 2.44 -1.58
CA VAL A 127 -24.38 1.51 -2.08
C VAL A 127 -24.76 0.07 -1.76
N GLU A 128 -24.78 -0.78 -2.79
CA GLU A 128 -25.01 -2.22 -2.68
C GLU A 128 -23.69 -2.98 -2.94
N LEU A 129 -23.31 -3.91 -2.05
CA LEU A 129 -22.13 -4.75 -2.16
C LEU A 129 -22.48 -6.14 -2.71
N GLU A 130 -21.51 -6.79 -3.38
CA GLU A 130 -21.61 -8.20 -3.79
C GLU A 130 -21.71 -9.15 -2.58
N HIS A 131 -20.97 -8.84 -1.52
CA HIS A 131 -20.94 -9.61 -0.27
C HIS A 131 -20.70 -8.67 0.92
N PRO A 132 -21.03 -9.10 2.15
CA PRO A 132 -20.74 -8.32 3.35
C PRO A 132 -19.25 -7.98 3.44
N SER A 133 -18.92 -6.80 3.97
CA SER A 133 -17.53 -6.37 4.14
C SER A 133 -17.31 -5.73 5.50
N ASN A 134 -16.19 -6.06 6.13
CA ASN A 134 -15.75 -5.41 7.36
C ASN A 134 -14.87 -4.18 7.12
N TYR A 135 -14.37 -4.01 5.88
CA TYR A 135 -13.45 -2.94 5.50
C TYR A 135 -14.07 -1.91 4.54
N PHE A 136 -15.34 -2.03 4.19
CA PHE A 136 -15.95 -1.14 3.19
C PHE A 136 -15.94 0.33 3.63
N LEU A 137 -16.16 0.63 4.92
CA LEU A 137 -16.07 2.01 5.42
C LEU A 137 -14.63 2.54 5.34
N GLU A 138 -13.64 1.71 5.59
CA GLU A 138 -12.22 2.06 5.41
C GLU A 138 -11.91 2.35 3.94
N LEU A 139 -12.44 1.54 3.02
CA LEU A 139 -12.33 1.80 1.58
C LEU A 139 -12.94 3.15 1.19
N THR A 140 -14.06 3.57 1.81
CA THR A 140 -14.65 4.90 1.53
C THR A 140 -13.83 6.08 2.07
N ALA A 141 -12.80 5.82 2.88
CA ALA A 141 -11.80 6.79 3.32
C ALA A 141 -10.54 6.81 2.44
N PHE A 142 -10.41 5.87 1.51
CA PHE A 142 -9.30 5.81 0.56
C PHE A 142 -9.56 6.76 -0.62
N PRO A 143 -8.54 7.51 -1.09
CA PRO A 143 -8.74 8.56 -2.10
C PRO A 143 -9.42 8.12 -3.38
N LEU A 144 -9.24 6.86 -3.82
CA LEU A 144 -9.96 6.32 -4.97
C LEU A 144 -11.49 6.51 -4.87
N CYS A 145 -12.04 6.49 -3.65
CA CYS A 145 -13.47 6.64 -3.38
C CYS A 145 -13.91 8.10 -3.17
N TYR A 146 -13.00 9.07 -3.38
CA TYR A 146 -13.37 10.48 -3.24
C TYR A 146 -14.21 10.95 -4.42
N PRO A 147 -15.07 11.94 -4.20
CA PRO A 147 -15.88 12.52 -5.28
C PRO A 147 -15.02 13.35 -6.21
N VAL A 148 -15.44 13.46 -7.46
CA VAL A 148 -14.90 14.38 -8.46
C VAL A 148 -16.03 15.29 -8.93
N ASN A 149 -15.75 16.59 -9.06
CA ASN A 149 -16.72 17.54 -9.57
C ASN A 149 -17.05 17.20 -11.03
N ARG A 150 -18.25 16.66 -11.26
CA ARG A 150 -18.66 16.16 -12.56
C ARG A 150 -18.60 17.23 -13.64
N GLN A 151 -19.06 18.43 -13.33
CA GLN A 151 -19.10 19.52 -14.30
C GLN A 151 -17.68 19.95 -14.73
N THR A 152 -16.75 19.98 -13.78
CA THR A 152 -15.33 20.27 -14.08
C THR A 152 -14.72 19.19 -14.96
N ASP A 153 -14.94 17.92 -14.63
CA ASP A 153 -14.37 16.77 -15.36
C ASP A 153 -14.92 16.67 -16.80
N GLU A 154 -16.24 16.84 -16.98
CA GLU A 154 -16.87 16.80 -18.31
C GLU A 154 -16.47 18.01 -19.19
N ASN A 155 -16.27 19.20 -18.61
CA ASN A 155 -15.90 20.40 -19.35
C ASN A 155 -14.39 20.50 -19.65
N ASN A 156 -13.55 19.91 -18.82
CA ASN A 156 -12.09 19.94 -18.97
C ASN A 156 -11.48 18.58 -18.55
N PRO A 157 -11.27 17.63 -19.46
CA PRO A 157 -10.62 16.34 -19.13
C PRO A 157 -9.22 16.46 -18.52
N GLU A 158 -8.55 17.61 -18.73
CA GLU A 158 -7.20 17.89 -18.19
C GLU A 158 -7.24 18.68 -16.86
N TRP A 159 -8.40 18.76 -16.20
CA TRP A 159 -8.57 19.55 -14.97
C TRP A 159 -7.55 19.20 -13.87
N ALA A 160 -7.18 17.92 -13.77
CA ALA A 160 -6.23 17.43 -12.77
C ALA A 160 -4.76 17.86 -13.05
N ASN A 161 -4.48 18.41 -14.24
CA ASN A 161 -3.19 19.01 -14.60
C ASN A 161 -3.18 20.54 -14.45
N CYS A 162 -4.30 21.14 -14.06
CA CYS A 162 -4.41 22.57 -13.78
C CYS A 162 -3.98 22.85 -12.34
N ASP A 163 -3.80 24.16 -12.03
CA ASP A 163 -3.59 24.67 -10.67
C ASP A 163 -4.43 25.93 -10.41
N GLY A 164 -4.31 26.46 -9.20
CA GLY A 164 -5.05 27.63 -8.77
C GLY A 164 -6.58 27.42 -8.88
N LYS A 165 -7.31 28.43 -9.37
CA LYS A 165 -8.79 28.38 -9.46
C LYS A 165 -9.34 27.39 -10.46
N SER A 166 -8.52 26.90 -11.37
CA SER A 166 -8.93 25.91 -12.39
C SER A 166 -8.93 24.48 -11.85
N PHE A 167 -8.28 24.24 -10.72
CA PHE A 167 -8.30 22.97 -10.02
C PHE A 167 -9.41 22.97 -8.95
N VAL A 168 -10.42 22.13 -9.11
CA VAL A 168 -11.57 22.05 -8.20
C VAL A 168 -11.42 20.85 -7.28
N CYS A 169 -11.45 21.09 -5.97
CA CYS A 169 -11.26 20.07 -4.94
C CYS A 169 -12.24 20.23 -3.78
N SER A 170 -12.36 19.22 -2.91
CA SER A 170 -13.34 19.14 -1.82
C SER A 170 -12.72 19.16 -0.43
N GLY A 171 -11.38 19.17 -0.33
CA GLY A 171 -10.64 18.92 0.91
C GLY A 171 -10.30 20.17 1.73
N PRO A 172 -9.54 19.96 2.83
CA PRO A 172 -9.16 21.01 3.76
C PRO A 172 -8.23 22.08 3.16
N PHE A 173 -7.56 21.78 2.03
CA PHE A 173 -6.67 22.72 1.36
C PHE A 173 -7.00 22.79 -0.14
N ASN A 174 -6.73 23.95 -0.72
CA ASN A 174 -6.83 24.24 -2.15
C ASN A 174 -5.44 24.18 -2.79
N LEU A 175 -5.35 23.67 -4.03
CA LEU A 175 -4.14 23.70 -4.82
C LEU A 175 -3.90 25.15 -5.30
N ILE A 176 -2.76 25.73 -4.93
CA ILE A 176 -2.36 27.07 -5.36
C ILE A 176 -1.43 27.01 -6.54
N GLN A 177 -0.45 26.10 -6.48
CA GLN A 177 0.56 25.97 -7.52
C GLN A 177 1.09 24.53 -7.59
N TRP A 178 1.32 24.08 -8.80
CA TRP A 178 2.05 22.85 -9.07
C TRP A 178 3.22 23.13 -10.01
N ARG A 179 4.42 23.27 -9.45
CA ARG A 179 5.65 23.41 -10.23
C ARG A 179 6.21 22.03 -10.54
N LYS A 180 6.00 21.58 -11.77
CA LYS A 180 6.46 20.27 -12.23
C LYS A 180 7.94 20.06 -11.96
N GLY A 181 8.27 18.91 -11.33
CA GLY A 181 9.63 18.56 -10.92
C GLY A 181 10.20 19.37 -9.74
N ALA A 182 9.43 20.23 -9.07
CA ALA A 182 9.89 21.04 -7.96
C ALA A 182 9.04 20.90 -6.70
N ASP A 183 7.77 21.29 -6.75
CA ASP A 183 6.87 21.24 -5.59
C ASP A 183 5.38 21.38 -5.94
N VAL A 184 4.56 21.05 -4.94
CA VAL A 184 3.13 21.38 -4.85
C VAL A 184 2.92 22.30 -3.66
N VAL A 185 2.22 23.44 -3.86
CA VAL A 185 1.83 24.38 -2.81
C VAL A 185 0.33 24.39 -2.66
N VAL A 186 -0.13 24.12 -1.46
CA VAL A 186 -1.55 24.14 -1.10
C VAL A 186 -1.82 25.13 0.03
N GLN A 187 -3.00 25.74 0.05
CA GLN A 187 -3.42 26.72 1.06
C GLN A 187 -4.76 26.31 1.66
N LYS A 188 -4.99 26.65 2.93
CA LYS A 188 -6.25 26.43 3.65
C LYS A 188 -7.45 26.78 2.78
N ASN A 189 -8.42 25.86 2.72
CA ASN A 189 -9.65 26.04 2.00
C ASN A 189 -10.73 26.66 2.93
N PRO A 190 -11.11 27.93 2.75
CA PRO A 190 -12.12 28.58 3.61
C PRO A 190 -13.54 28.04 3.37
N LEU A 191 -13.78 27.34 2.25
CA LEU A 191 -15.07 26.73 1.92
C LEU A 191 -15.18 25.28 2.39
N TYR A 192 -14.12 24.73 2.97
CA TYR A 192 -14.16 23.38 3.53
C TYR A 192 -15.20 23.28 4.66
N TRP A 193 -16.01 22.22 4.68
CA TRP A 193 -17.14 22.05 5.60
C TRP A 193 -16.76 22.12 7.09
N GLU A 194 -15.49 21.90 7.44
CA GLU A 194 -14.94 21.97 8.81
C GLU A 194 -13.67 22.86 8.82
N SER A 195 -13.72 23.97 8.10
CA SER A 195 -12.56 24.86 7.92
C SER A 195 -12.00 25.42 9.23
N GLU A 196 -12.82 25.54 10.28
CA GLU A 196 -12.41 26.01 11.61
C GLU A 196 -11.41 25.11 12.31
N VAL A 197 -11.38 23.80 12.03
CA VAL A 197 -10.38 22.88 12.64
C VAL A 197 -9.06 22.88 11.87
N VAL A 198 -9.03 23.39 10.65
CA VAL A 198 -7.80 23.47 9.84
C VAL A 198 -6.99 24.67 10.31
N GLN A 199 -5.84 24.42 10.92
CA GLN A 199 -5.03 25.49 11.54
C GLN A 199 -3.83 25.93 10.70
N LEU A 200 -3.28 25.03 9.85
CA LEU A 200 -2.20 25.41 8.94
C LEU A 200 -2.74 26.28 7.80
N ASP A 201 -2.07 27.39 7.52
CA ASP A 201 -2.41 28.27 6.40
C ASP A 201 -1.94 27.69 5.07
N GLN A 202 -0.77 27.03 5.05
CA GLN A 202 -0.14 26.53 3.85
C GLN A 202 0.69 25.26 4.11
N ILE A 203 0.74 24.37 3.11
CA ILE A 203 1.65 23.21 3.07
C ILE A 203 2.40 23.27 1.74
N THR A 204 3.72 23.04 1.81
CA THR A 204 4.56 22.86 0.62
C THR A 204 5.11 21.45 0.61
N LEU A 205 4.87 20.71 -0.49
CA LEU A 205 5.40 19.40 -0.77
C LEU A 205 6.53 19.53 -1.78
N SER A 206 7.79 19.43 -1.35
CA SER A 206 8.98 19.53 -2.22
C SER A 206 9.32 18.16 -2.81
N PHE A 207 9.96 18.11 -3.97
CA PHE A 207 10.38 16.88 -4.63
C PHE A 207 11.91 16.76 -4.58
N ILE A 208 12.42 16.08 -3.55
CA ILE A 208 13.85 15.90 -3.27
C ILE A 208 14.12 14.40 -3.27
N GLU A 209 14.80 13.89 -4.31
CA GLU A 209 15.03 12.45 -4.48
C GLU A 209 16.16 11.92 -3.58
N ASP A 210 17.15 12.76 -3.26
CA ASP A 210 18.31 12.34 -2.47
C ASP A 210 18.01 12.41 -0.96
N GLU A 211 18.06 11.27 -0.29
CA GLU A 211 17.73 11.11 1.13
C GLU A 211 18.70 11.91 2.04
N HIS A 212 19.97 12.07 1.66
CA HIS A 212 20.94 12.88 2.43
C HIS A 212 20.67 14.36 2.29
N THR A 213 20.30 14.82 1.10
CA THR A 213 19.89 16.22 0.87
C THR A 213 18.65 16.54 1.69
N GLU A 214 17.65 15.64 1.70
CA GLU A 214 16.44 15.80 2.53
C GLU A 214 16.78 15.90 4.02
N LEU A 215 17.63 15.00 4.53
CA LEU A 215 18.06 15.02 5.93
C LEU A 215 18.77 16.33 6.28
N ASN A 216 19.69 16.79 5.43
CA ASN A 216 20.39 18.06 5.62
C ASN A 216 19.43 19.26 5.65
N MET A 217 18.45 19.31 4.75
CA MET A 217 17.41 20.36 4.74
C MET A 217 16.55 20.33 6.01
N TYR A 218 16.19 19.13 6.49
CA TYR A 218 15.50 19.00 7.76
C TYR A 218 16.35 19.52 8.94
N GLU A 219 17.62 19.17 9.01
CA GLU A 219 18.53 19.62 10.07
C GLU A 219 18.73 21.14 10.05
N ASN A 220 18.80 21.72 8.86
CA ASN A 220 18.91 23.19 8.68
C ASN A 220 17.59 23.94 8.94
N GLY A 221 16.48 23.24 9.19
CA GLY A 221 15.18 23.87 9.44
C GLY A 221 14.44 24.32 8.17
N GLU A 222 14.82 23.81 7.02
CA GLU A 222 14.14 24.08 5.74
C GLU A 222 12.94 23.14 5.52
N LEU A 223 12.90 22.01 6.23
CA LEU A 223 11.79 21.05 6.23
C LEU A 223 11.28 20.82 7.67
N ASP A 224 9.97 20.75 7.83
CA ASP A 224 9.30 20.42 9.11
C ASP A 224 9.08 18.92 9.27
N TRP A 225 9.11 18.18 8.16
CA TRP A 225 8.91 16.71 8.09
C TRP A 225 9.82 16.12 7.01
N ALA A 226 10.53 15.02 7.33
CA ALA A 226 11.36 14.25 6.41
C ALA A 226 11.18 12.74 6.63
N GLY A 227 11.37 11.93 5.59
CA GLY A 227 11.21 10.48 5.64
C GLY A 227 9.79 10.00 5.30
N SER A 228 9.40 8.89 5.91
CA SER A 228 8.11 8.24 5.60
C SER A 228 6.90 9.16 5.74
N PRO A 229 5.84 8.98 4.92
CA PRO A 229 5.62 7.85 4.02
C PRO A 229 6.24 8.00 2.63
N ASN A 230 6.59 9.22 2.21
CA ASN A 230 6.96 9.53 0.84
C ASN A 230 8.45 9.28 0.53
N SER A 231 9.32 9.33 1.54
CA SER A 231 10.77 9.11 1.42
C SER A 231 11.30 8.22 2.55
N SER A 232 12.62 8.15 2.69
CA SER A 232 13.30 7.36 3.72
C SER A 232 14.35 8.21 4.43
N ILE A 233 14.66 7.89 5.67
CA ILE A 233 15.83 8.41 6.37
C ILE A 233 17.02 7.49 6.02
N PRO A 234 18.21 8.04 5.69
CA PRO A 234 19.41 7.23 5.44
C PRO A 234 19.69 6.28 6.60
N PRO A 235 19.81 4.96 6.37
CA PRO A 235 20.01 3.98 7.45
C PRO A 235 21.23 4.27 8.32
N GLU A 236 22.31 4.78 7.75
CA GLU A 236 23.54 5.13 8.45
C GLU A 236 23.39 6.31 9.41
N ALA A 237 22.41 7.18 9.20
CA ALA A 237 22.11 8.29 10.12
C ALA A 237 21.28 7.84 11.33
N LEU A 238 20.54 6.72 11.24
CA LEU A 238 19.62 6.29 12.28
C LEU A 238 20.27 6.04 13.64
N PRO A 239 21.46 5.40 13.77
CA PRO A 239 22.09 5.19 15.07
C PRO A 239 22.39 6.49 15.82
N GLU A 240 22.82 7.54 15.11
CA GLU A 240 23.06 8.86 15.71
C GLU A 240 21.75 9.55 16.07
N LEU A 241 20.77 9.56 15.16
CA LEU A 241 19.45 10.18 15.40
C LEU A 241 18.72 9.56 16.59
N GLN A 242 18.83 8.25 16.79
CA GLN A 242 18.26 7.51 17.93
C GLN A 242 18.90 7.89 19.28
N GLN A 243 20.15 8.34 19.29
CA GLN A 243 20.87 8.74 20.50
C GLN A 243 20.63 10.21 20.88
N ARG A 244 20.06 11.02 20.01
CA ARG A 244 19.77 12.44 20.29
C ARG A 244 18.72 12.59 21.39
N ALA A 245 18.94 13.49 22.33
CA ALA A 245 18.05 13.73 23.47
C ALA A 245 16.67 14.31 23.03
N ASN A 246 16.62 15.03 21.90
CA ASN A 246 15.38 15.53 21.32
C ASN A 246 14.80 14.45 20.40
N THR A 247 13.69 13.86 20.81
CA THR A 247 12.99 12.80 20.08
C THR A 247 12.15 13.38 18.94
N GLU A 248 12.83 13.86 17.88
CA GLU A 248 12.16 14.21 16.61
C GLU A 248 12.06 13.01 15.65
N LEU A 249 12.76 11.91 15.96
CA LEU A 249 12.70 10.67 15.20
C LEU A 249 11.56 9.77 15.68
N PHE A 250 10.71 9.36 14.78
CA PHE A 250 9.57 8.46 15.02
C PHE A 250 9.72 7.20 14.17
N VAL A 251 9.43 6.06 14.79
CA VAL A 251 9.39 4.75 14.11
C VAL A 251 8.10 4.04 14.48
N LEU A 252 7.26 3.77 13.50
CA LEU A 252 5.94 3.15 13.68
C LEU A 252 5.82 1.89 12.83
N PRO A 253 5.28 0.78 13.38
CA PRO A 253 4.94 -0.39 12.56
C PRO A 253 3.86 -0.04 11.54
N ILE A 254 4.06 -0.49 10.28
CA ILE A 254 3.09 -0.30 9.20
C ILE A 254 2.63 -1.64 8.63
N ALA A 255 1.49 -1.64 7.94
CA ALA A 255 0.84 -2.82 7.37
C ALA A 255 1.56 -3.32 6.11
N GLY A 256 2.88 -3.45 6.15
CA GLY A 256 3.71 -3.83 5.03
C GLY A 256 4.68 -4.95 5.36
N THR A 257 4.98 -5.78 4.36
CA THR A 257 5.97 -6.85 4.47
C THR A 257 6.87 -6.86 3.24
N TYR A 258 8.17 -6.92 3.45
CA TYR A 258 9.14 -7.12 2.39
C TYR A 258 9.46 -8.60 2.26
N CYS A 259 9.32 -9.13 1.04
CA CYS A 259 9.52 -10.53 0.74
C CYS A 259 10.50 -10.72 -0.41
N TYR A 260 11.24 -11.82 -0.39
CA TYR A 260 11.75 -12.40 -1.62
C TYR A 260 10.68 -13.31 -2.21
N LYS A 261 10.45 -13.16 -3.52
CA LYS A 261 9.49 -13.93 -4.31
C LYS A 261 10.25 -14.95 -5.15
N PHE A 262 9.75 -16.18 -5.20
CA PHE A 262 10.31 -17.24 -6.01
C PHE A 262 9.42 -17.50 -7.22
N ASN A 263 10.02 -17.56 -8.41
CA ASN A 263 9.30 -18.04 -9.59
C ASN A 263 9.16 -19.57 -9.52
N THR A 264 7.97 -20.05 -9.18
CA THR A 264 7.70 -21.46 -8.92
C THR A 264 7.69 -22.35 -10.17
N LYS A 265 7.96 -21.81 -11.36
CA LYS A 265 8.06 -22.57 -12.63
C LYS A 265 9.48 -22.72 -13.13
N VAL A 266 10.45 -22.02 -12.52
CA VAL A 266 11.83 -21.97 -12.98
C VAL A 266 12.74 -22.73 -12.02
N ALA A 267 13.67 -23.51 -12.56
CA ALA A 267 14.68 -24.18 -11.74
C ALA A 267 15.61 -23.15 -11.05
N PRO A 268 16.01 -23.40 -9.81
CA PRO A 268 15.69 -24.56 -8.96
C PRO A 268 14.39 -24.37 -8.15
N PHE A 269 13.69 -23.22 -8.28
CA PHE A 269 12.55 -22.82 -7.41
C PHE A 269 11.22 -23.48 -7.75
N HIS A 270 11.15 -24.36 -8.76
CA HIS A 270 10.01 -25.26 -8.91
C HIS A 270 9.90 -26.24 -7.74
N SER A 271 11.02 -26.63 -7.13
CA SER A 271 11.03 -27.45 -5.92
C SER A 271 10.62 -26.66 -4.69
N GLN A 272 9.58 -27.13 -3.99
CA GLN A 272 9.12 -26.51 -2.74
C GLN A 272 10.21 -26.57 -1.66
N LYS A 273 10.94 -27.69 -1.55
CA LYS A 273 12.01 -27.85 -0.57
C LYS A 273 13.14 -26.87 -0.79
N ILE A 274 13.48 -26.55 -2.04
CA ILE A 274 14.47 -25.52 -2.35
C ILE A 274 13.98 -24.15 -1.90
N ARG A 275 12.73 -23.79 -2.17
CA ARG A 275 12.17 -22.50 -1.71
C ARG A 275 12.20 -22.39 -0.19
N GLN A 276 11.81 -23.46 0.51
CA GLN A 276 11.88 -23.51 1.97
C GLN A 276 13.32 -23.42 2.48
N ALA A 277 14.25 -24.15 1.88
CA ALA A 277 15.67 -24.09 2.24
C ALA A 277 16.22 -22.68 2.12
N PHE A 278 16.00 -22.03 0.98
CA PHE A 278 16.47 -20.66 0.75
C PHE A 278 15.83 -19.66 1.72
N ALA A 279 14.54 -19.80 2.03
CA ALA A 279 13.84 -18.92 2.97
C ALA A 279 14.33 -19.10 4.43
N TYR A 280 14.58 -20.34 4.86
CA TYR A 280 14.99 -20.65 6.23
C TYR A 280 16.49 -20.39 6.49
N ALA A 281 17.32 -20.33 5.44
CA ALA A 281 18.72 -19.98 5.56
C ALA A 281 18.97 -18.47 5.75
N ILE A 282 17.94 -17.62 5.60
CA ILE A 282 18.08 -16.18 5.78
C ILE A 282 18.03 -15.81 7.26
N ASP A 283 19.12 -15.29 7.80
CA ASP A 283 19.13 -14.62 9.10
C ASP A 283 18.58 -13.19 8.97
N ARG A 284 17.31 -13.06 9.30
CA ARG A 284 16.56 -11.80 9.20
C ARG A 284 17.06 -10.75 10.19
N LYS A 285 17.55 -11.22 11.35
CA LYS A 285 18.03 -10.32 12.40
C LYS A 285 19.28 -9.56 11.94
N ILE A 286 20.20 -10.23 11.25
CA ILE A 286 21.39 -9.58 10.67
C ILE A 286 20.98 -8.49 9.67
N LEU A 287 19.95 -8.74 8.83
CA LEU A 287 19.47 -7.76 7.86
C LEU A 287 18.89 -6.51 8.58
N ILE A 288 18.11 -6.73 9.64
CA ILE A 288 17.44 -5.66 10.38
C ILE A 288 18.45 -4.84 11.18
N ASP A 289 19.30 -5.50 11.98
CA ASP A 289 20.18 -4.82 12.93
C ASP A 289 21.36 -4.11 12.25
N ASN A 290 21.87 -4.66 11.14
CA ASN A 290 23.10 -4.16 10.52
C ASN A 290 22.86 -3.35 9.23
N ILE A 291 21.72 -3.51 8.57
CA ILE A 291 21.48 -2.88 7.26
C ILE A 291 20.31 -1.92 7.30
N LEU A 292 19.18 -2.34 7.86
CA LEU A 292 17.94 -1.56 7.83
C LEU A 292 17.84 -0.53 8.97
N GLN A 293 18.16 -0.93 10.19
CA GLN A 293 18.34 -0.12 11.40
C GLN A 293 17.13 0.74 11.86
N ALA A 294 15.96 0.55 11.23
CA ALA A 294 14.72 1.28 11.55
C ALA A 294 13.72 0.42 12.34
N HIS A 295 14.20 -0.44 13.24
CA HIS A 295 13.37 -1.29 14.13
C HIS A 295 12.32 -2.14 13.40
N GLN A 296 12.60 -2.56 12.17
CA GLN A 296 11.76 -3.52 11.46
C GLN A 296 11.60 -4.80 12.28
N ILE A 297 10.50 -5.50 12.10
CA ILE A 297 10.21 -6.76 12.80
C ILE A 297 10.56 -7.91 11.85
N ALA A 298 11.35 -8.88 12.30
CA ALA A 298 11.66 -10.08 11.52
C ALA A 298 10.37 -10.82 11.13
N ALA A 299 10.13 -11.03 9.84
CA ALA A 299 8.90 -11.61 9.35
C ALA A 299 9.05 -13.12 9.07
N GLN A 300 8.15 -13.91 9.62
CA GLN A 300 8.00 -15.34 9.33
C GLN A 300 6.69 -15.64 8.60
N ALA A 301 5.82 -14.65 8.53
CA ALA A 301 4.51 -14.65 7.90
C ALA A 301 4.35 -13.43 6.99
N LEU A 302 3.34 -13.44 6.13
CA LEU A 302 3.04 -12.33 5.25
C LEU A 302 2.32 -11.19 5.99
N ILE A 303 1.38 -11.54 6.88
CA ILE A 303 0.53 -10.56 7.57
C ILE A 303 1.28 -9.91 8.73
N PRO A 304 1.46 -8.57 8.72
CA PRO A 304 2.13 -7.87 9.83
C PRO A 304 1.31 -7.90 11.12
N PRO A 305 1.96 -7.93 12.30
CA PRO A 305 1.27 -7.93 13.60
C PRO A 305 0.36 -6.71 13.84
N CYS A 306 0.65 -5.57 13.21
CA CYS A 306 -0.19 -4.37 13.31
C CYS A 306 -1.53 -4.49 12.56
N VAL A 307 -1.70 -5.47 11.67
CA VAL A 307 -2.96 -5.77 10.97
C VAL A 307 -3.86 -6.68 11.79
N VAL A 308 -3.26 -7.69 12.46
CA VAL A 308 -4.00 -8.65 13.30
C VAL A 308 -3.34 -8.75 14.67
N ALA A 309 -4.01 -8.21 15.70
CA ALA A 309 -3.46 -8.12 17.06
C ALA A 309 -3.11 -9.48 17.71
N ASN A 310 -3.72 -10.58 17.28
CA ASN A 310 -3.48 -11.93 17.78
C ASN A 310 -3.11 -12.87 16.62
N HIS A 311 -2.18 -12.43 15.78
CA HIS A 311 -1.65 -13.31 14.73
C HIS A 311 -1.02 -14.55 15.40
N GLN A 312 -1.50 -15.72 15.06
CA GLN A 312 -0.88 -16.96 15.57
C GLN A 312 0.54 -17.01 15.00
N ASP A 313 1.53 -17.13 15.87
CA ASP A 313 2.88 -17.49 15.44
C ASP A 313 2.78 -18.75 14.60
N LEU A 314 3.19 -18.64 13.34
CA LEU A 314 3.30 -19.82 12.49
C LEU A 314 4.28 -20.79 13.14
N PRO A 315 4.00 -22.11 13.12
CA PRO A 315 4.74 -23.07 13.92
C PRO A 315 6.22 -23.02 13.61
N ASN A 316 7.00 -22.71 14.64
CA ASN A 316 8.46 -22.76 14.77
C ASN A 316 9.27 -22.19 13.59
N ALA A 317 9.97 -21.09 13.86
CA ALA A 317 11.04 -20.63 13.01
C ALA A 317 12.01 -21.76 12.69
N LYS A 318 11.89 -22.33 11.51
CA LYS A 318 12.84 -23.33 11.04
C LYS A 318 14.16 -22.60 10.74
N GLY A 319 15.26 -23.11 11.26
CA GLY A 319 16.58 -22.48 11.16
C GLY A 319 17.49 -23.12 10.12
N LEU A 320 18.76 -22.73 10.16
CA LEU A 320 19.79 -23.15 9.20
C LEU A 320 19.95 -24.67 9.10
N ALA A 321 19.79 -25.42 10.19
CA ALA A 321 19.89 -26.88 10.16
C ALA A 321 18.79 -27.54 9.30
N GLU A 322 17.55 -27.09 9.45
CA GLU A 322 16.44 -27.54 8.62
C GLU A 322 16.61 -27.08 7.15
N ALA A 323 17.10 -25.84 6.94
CA ALA A 323 17.41 -25.36 5.60
C ALA A 323 18.38 -26.27 4.85
N LYS A 324 19.48 -26.67 5.51
CA LYS A 324 20.48 -27.58 4.92
C LYS A 324 19.89 -28.97 4.63
N ALA A 325 19.11 -29.53 5.57
CA ALA A 325 18.47 -30.84 5.37
C ALA A 325 17.48 -30.82 4.18
N LEU A 326 16.67 -29.77 4.04
CA LEU A 326 15.75 -29.61 2.91
C LEU A 326 16.48 -29.43 1.58
N PHE A 327 17.60 -28.68 1.59
CA PHE A 327 18.43 -28.49 0.40
C PHE A 327 19.05 -29.81 -0.08
N GLU A 328 19.64 -30.60 0.82
CA GLU A 328 20.22 -31.90 0.51
C GLU A 328 19.17 -32.89 -0.01
N GLN A 329 17.98 -32.93 0.62
CA GLN A 329 16.87 -33.75 0.16
C GLN A 329 16.42 -33.37 -1.25
N ALA A 330 16.25 -32.08 -1.51
CA ALA A 330 15.84 -31.59 -2.81
C ALA A 330 16.90 -31.88 -3.88
N CYS A 331 18.18 -31.68 -3.59
CA CYS A 331 19.27 -32.03 -4.50
C CYS A 331 19.27 -33.53 -4.84
N THR A 332 19.00 -34.39 -3.85
CA THR A 332 18.90 -35.83 -4.08
C THR A 332 17.71 -36.20 -4.97
N GLU A 333 16.53 -35.59 -4.73
CA GLU A 333 15.31 -35.84 -5.50
C GLU A 333 15.43 -35.36 -6.96
N GLU A 334 16.09 -34.24 -7.18
CA GLU A 334 16.27 -33.63 -8.51
C GLU A 334 17.54 -34.13 -9.24
N GLY A 335 18.36 -34.94 -8.58
CA GLY A 335 19.62 -35.44 -9.13
C GLY A 335 20.71 -34.37 -9.27
N TRP A 336 20.64 -33.30 -8.48
CA TRP A 336 21.64 -32.23 -8.49
C TRP A 336 22.81 -32.53 -7.53
N ASN A 337 23.97 -32.10 -7.96
CA ASN A 337 25.17 -31.99 -7.12
C ASN A 337 25.71 -30.54 -7.21
N GLN A 338 26.82 -30.26 -6.56
CA GLN A 338 27.40 -28.93 -6.52
C GLN A 338 27.72 -28.35 -7.93
N GLU A 339 28.08 -29.22 -8.90
CA GLU A 339 28.43 -28.82 -10.26
C GLU A 339 27.21 -28.67 -11.16
N SER A 340 26.19 -29.49 -10.94
CA SER A 340 24.95 -29.53 -11.74
C SER A 340 23.81 -28.72 -11.14
N PHE A 341 23.99 -28.10 -9.96
CA PHE A 341 22.96 -27.23 -9.37
C PHE A 341 22.67 -26.05 -10.29
N PRO A 342 21.40 -25.76 -10.59
CA PRO A 342 21.02 -24.67 -11.48
C PRO A 342 21.56 -23.32 -11.00
N PRO A 343 22.06 -22.45 -11.90
CA PRO A 343 22.49 -21.11 -11.52
C PRO A 343 21.32 -20.30 -10.94
N VAL A 344 21.59 -19.53 -9.89
CA VAL A 344 20.59 -18.70 -9.21
C VAL A 344 20.91 -17.23 -9.43
N THR A 345 19.89 -16.45 -9.81
CA THR A 345 19.97 -15.01 -9.93
C THR A 345 18.93 -14.35 -9.01
N LEU A 346 19.38 -13.44 -8.15
CA LEU A 346 18.54 -12.56 -7.34
C LEU A 346 18.46 -11.18 -8.00
N ILE A 347 17.25 -10.75 -8.36
CA ILE A 347 16.99 -9.41 -8.91
C ILE A 347 16.39 -8.49 -7.86
N PHE A 348 16.72 -7.20 -7.91
CA PHE A 348 16.19 -6.18 -7.01
C PHE A 348 16.20 -4.79 -7.66
N SER A 349 15.40 -3.87 -7.12
CA SER A 349 15.39 -2.48 -7.55
C SER A 349 16.66 -1.75 -7.10
N ARG A 350 17.17 -0.87 -7.96
CA ARG A 350 18.41 -0.12 -7.72
C ARG A 350 18.25 0.81 -6.52
N SER A 351 18.80 0.42 -5.38
CA SER A 351 19.03 1.23 -4.21
C SER A 351 20.18 0.66 -3.40
N GLU A 352 20.84 1.50 -2.61
CA GLU A 352 21.97 1.05 -1.76
C GLU A 352 21.47 0.04 -0.70
N LYS A 353 20.34 0.30 -0.09
CA LYS A 353 19.67 -0.58 0.87
C LYS A 353 19.44 -1.99 0.29
N HIS A 354 18.79 -2.07 -0.88
CA HIS A 354 18.51 -3.35 -1.51
C HIS A 354 19.78 -4.09 -1.97
N HIS A 355 20.80 -3.34 -2.37
CA HIS A 355 22.10 -3.92 -2.73
C HIS A 355 22.78 -4.56 -1.53
N LYS A 356 22.90 -3.83 -0.40
CA LYS A 356 23.45 -4.35 0.86
C LYS A 356 22.69 -5.59 1.36
N MET A 357 21.35 -5.55 1.31
CA MET A 357 20.53 -6.71 1.67
C MET A 357 20.81 -7.92 0.77
N ALA A 358 20.85 -7.71 -0.54
CA ALA A 358 21.08 -8.78 -1.52
C ALA A 358 22.47 -9.41 -1.31
N GLN A 359 23.51 -8.60 -1.04
CA GLN A 359 24.87 -9.11 -0.72
C GLN A 359 24.88 -9.94 0.56
N ALA A 360 24.22 -9.48 1.63
CA ALA A 360 24.16 -10.23 2.88
C ALA A 360 23.45 -11.59 2.69
N VAL A 361 22.33 -11.61 1.98
CA VAL A 361 21.60 -12.86 1.70
C VAL A 361 22.38 -13.76 0.74
N GLN A 362 23.06 -13.22 -0.26
CA GLN A 362 23.97 -13.97 -1.13
C GLN A 362 25.04 -14.70 -0.32
N GLN A 363 25.64 -14.01 0.64
CA GLN A 363 26.67 -14.61 1.53
C GLN A 363 26.05 -15.72 2.39
N GLN A 364 24.90 -15.50 3.01
CA GLN A 364 24.22 -16.51 3.83
C GLN A 364 23.88 -17.77 3.03
N TRP A 365 23.38 -17.64 1.80
CA TRP A 365 23.10 -18.78 0.93
C TRP A 365 24.39 -19.49 0.47
N ASN A 366 25.47 -18.74 0.21
CA ASN A 366 26.76 -19.34 -0.10
C ASN A 366 27.32 -20.17 1.09
N GLU A 367 27.29 -19.61 2.30
CA GLU A 367 27.72 -20.29 3.54
C GLU A 367 26.82 -21.50 3.89
N ALA A 368 25.51 -21.41 3.61
CA ALA A 368 24.59 -22.49 3.90
C ALA A 368 24.75 -23.67 2.94
N PHE A 369 24.86 -23.40 1.64
CA PHE A 369 24.69 -24.39 0.56
C PHE A 369 25.92 -24.56 -0.36
N GLY A 370 26.94 -23.71 -0.24
CA GLY A 370 28.11 -23.74 -1.12
C GLY A 370 27.81 -23.30 -2.56
N ILE A 371 26.71 -22.59 -2.81
CA ILE A 371 26.29 -22.14 -4.15
C ILE A 371 26.67 -20.69 -4.42
N LYS A 372 26.82 -20.36 -5.71
CA LYS A 372 27.01 -18.98 -6.16
C LYS A 372 25.68 -18.41 -6.63
N VAL A 373 25.30 -17.24 -6.11
CA VAL A 373 24.11 -16.50 -6.52
C VAL A 373 24.56 -15.24 -7.26
N ALA A 374 24.04 -15.01 -8.46
CA ALA A 374 24.26 -13.77 -9.20
C ALA A 374 23.33 -12.68 -8.67
N LEU A 375 23.83 -11.44 -8.56
CA LEU A 375 23.05 -10.27 -8.16
C LEU A 375 22.85 -9.36 -9.37
N GLN A 376 21.60 -8.95 -9.63
CA GLN A 376 21.26 -8.02 -10.71
C GLN A 376 20.31 -6.94 -10.22
N SER A 377 20.75 -5.69 -10.32
CA SER A 377 19.93 -4.53 -9.98
C SER A 377 19.34 -3.89 -11.25
N TYR A 378 18.10 -3.44 -11.15
CA TYR A 378 17.41 -2.75 -12.23
C TYR A 378 16.82 -1.43 -11.74
N GLU A 379 16.65 -0.46 -12.64
CA GLU A 379 15.81 0.70 -12.40
C GLU A 379 14.38 0.24 -12.09
N TRP A 380 13.64 1.03 -11.29
CA TRP A 380 12.36 0.62 -10.71
C TRP A 380 11.34 0.11 -11.74
N ASN A 381 11.11 0.85 -12.81
CA ASN A 381 10.11 0.45 -13.82
C ASN A 381 10.50 -0.84 -14.54
N THR A 382 11.79 -0.98 -14.89
CA THR A 382 12.34 -2.22 -15.49
C THR A 382 12.24 -3.39 -14.51
N PHE A 383 12.53 -3.17 -13.24
CA PHE A 383 12.42 -4.18 -12.20
C PHE A 383 10.97 -4.67 -12.04
N VAL A 384 10.02 -3.74 -11.93
CA VAL A 384 8.58 -4.07 -11.83
C VAL A 384 8.09 -4.81 -13.08
N GLN A 385 8.53 -4.38 -14.27
CA GLN A 385 8.20 -5.05 -15.52
C GLN A 385 8.71 -6.51 -15.54
N LYS A 386 9.95 -6.76 -15.10
CA LYS A 386 10.50 -8.12 -15.00
C LYS A 386 9.70 -9.01 -14.04
N LEU A 387 9.30 -8.49 -12.89
CA LEU A 387 8.43 -9.22 -11.97
C LEU A 387 7.07 -9.55 -12.61
N ASN A 388 6.42 -8.56 -13.22
CA ASN A 388 5.11 -8.73 -13.86
C ASN A 388 5.16 -9.71 -15.05
N GLN A 389 6.25 -9.70 -15.83
CA GLN A 389 6.51 -10.66 -16.90
C GLN A 389 7.02 -12.01 -16.39
N ARG A 390 7.34 -12.12 -15.08
CA ARG A 390 7.91 -13.31 -14.45
C ARG A 390 9.26 -13.71 -15.05
N ASP A 391 10.01 -12.75 -15.56
CA ASP A 391 11.36 -12.90 -16.06
C ASP A 391 12.38 -12.77 -14.91
N TYR A 392 12.30 -13.69 -13.96
CA TYR A 392 13.18 -13.77 -12.80
C TYR A 392 13.16 -15.17 -12.16
N GLN A 393 14.13 -15.47 -11.32
CA GLN A 393 14.17 -16.65 -10.44
C GLN A 393 13.82 -16.26 -9.00
N VAL A 394 14.53 -15.27 -8.44
CA VAL A 394 14.26 -14.66 -7.13
C VAL A 394 14.20 -13.15 -7.30
N GLY A 395 13.18 -12.50 -6.75
CA GLY A 395 13.04 -11.04 -6.80
C GLY A 395 12.58 -10.47 -5.46
N GLY A 396 13.15 -9.34 -5.03
CA GLY A 396 12.82 -8.72 -3.74
C GLY A 396 11.82 -7.57 -3.89
N ARG A 397 10.62 -7.66 -3.26
CA ARG A 397 9.63 -6.59 -3.28
C ARG A 397 8.88 -6.50 -1.96
N GLY A 398 8.70 -5.25 -1.47
CA GLY A 398 7.77 -4.93 -0.39
C GLY A 398 6.36 -4.62 -0.90
N TRP A 399 5.39 -4.81 -0.04
CA TRP A 399 4.02 -4.36 -0.25
C TRP A 399 3.46 -3.81 1.06
N VAL A 400 2.88 -2.62 1.01
CA VAL A 400 2.08 -2.05 2.10
C VAL A 400 0.62 -2.26 1.74
N SER A 401 -0.18 -2.72 2.69
CA SER A 401 -1.60 -2.97 2.47
C SER A 401 -2.37 -1.67 2.30
N ASP A 402 -3.29 -1.64 1.36
CA ASP A 402 -4.21 -0.51 1.16
C ASP A 402 -5.35 -0.50 2.19
N LEU A 403 -5.56 -1.63 2.89
CA LEU A 403 -6.64 -1.83 3.86
C LEU A 403 -6.11 -2.52 5.12
N SER A 404 -6.73 -2.26 6.26
CA SER A 404 -6.40 -2.91 7.54
C SER A 404 -6.88 -4.37 7.64
N ASP A 405 -7.23 -4.99 6.54
CA ASP A 405 -7.76 -6.36 6.49
C ASP A 405 -6.71 -7.33 5.92
N PRO A 406 -6.42 -8.46 6.61
CA PRO A 406 -5.46 -9.46 6.13
C PRO A 406 -5.74 -9.99 4.75
N LEU A 407 -7.02 -10.01 4.36
CA LEU A 407 -7.46 -10.48 3.05
C LEU A 407 -6.79 -9.69 1.92
N ALA A 408 -6.57 -8.37 2.10
CA ALA A 408 -5.94 -7.52 1.09
C ALA A 408 -4.52 -7.97 0.73
N LEU A 409 -3.75 -8.45 1.72
CA LEU A 409 -2.41 -8.99 1.51
C LEU A 409 -2.44 -10.40 0.89
N LEU A 410 -3.35 -11.26 1.34
CA LEU A 410 -3.45 -12.64 0.86
C LEU A 410 -3.99 -12.71 -0.57
N GLU A 411 -4.91 -11.84 -0.95
CA GLU A 411 -5.51 -11.82 -2.30
C GLU A 411 -4.50 -11.56 -3.42
N ILE A 412 -3.38 -10.90 -3.12
CA ILE A 412 -2.27 -10.72 -4.06
C ILE A 412 -1.83 -12.07 -4.64
N TYR A 413 -1.83 -13.13 -3.83
CA TYR A 413 -1.36 -14.47 -4.22
C TYR A 413 -2.47 -15.39 -4.73
N LYS A 414 -3.73 -14.96 -4.67
CA LYS A 414 -4.87 -15.70 -5.23
C LYS A 414 -4.97 -15.56 -6.74
N GLN A 415 -4.70 -14.36 -7.25
CA GLN A 415 -4.97 -14.03 -8.64
C GLN A 415 -4.06 -14.79 -9.61
N THR A 416 -4.67 -15.45 -10.58
CA THR A 416 -3.97 -15.91 -11.78
C THR A 416 -3.75 -14.72 -12.71
N ASN A 417 -2.62 -14.68 -13.38
CA ASN A 417 -2.05 -13.48 -14.00
C ASN A 417 -2.63 -13.02 -15.31
N ASP A 418 -3.89 -13.19 -15.54
CA ASP A 418 -4.53 -12.66 -16.75
C ASP A 418 -5.10 -11.24 -16.53
N ALA A 419 -4.84 -10.65 -15.34
CA ALA A 419 -5.22 -9.26 -15.06
C ALA A 419 -4.14 -8.28 -15.55
N PRO A 420 -4.46 -7.31 -16.40
CA PRO A 420 -3.50 -6.33 -16.95
C PRO A 420 -2.89 -5.37 -15.92
N SER A 421 -3.38 -5.38 -14.70
CA SER A 421 -3.05 -4.38 -13.67
C SER A 421 -2.00 -4.87 -12.69
N GLY A 422 -0.73 -4.88 -13.05
CA GLY A 422 0.51 -4.80 -12.24
C GLY A 422 0.60 -5.22 -10.76
N GLY A 423 -0.45 -5.67 -10.11
CA GLY A 423 -0.54 -6.05 -8.70
C GLY A 423 -0.87 -7.52 -8.44
N GLY A 424 -0.81 -8.38 -9.45
CA GLY A 424 -1.16 -9.79 -9.32
C GLY A 424 -0.04 -10.68 -8.81
N ASN A 425 -0.34 -11.97 -8.65
CA ASN A 425 0.60 -13.02 -8.29
C ASN A 425 1.66 -13.23 -9.39
N ASP A 426 2.83 -12.70 -9.20
CA ASP A 426 3.97 -12.79 -10.12
C ASP A 426 4.85 -14.03 -9.88
N THR A 427 4.52 -14.89 -8.89
CA THR A 427 5.30 -16.09 -8.52
C THR A 427 4.93 -17.35 -9.32
N HIS A 428 3.93 -17.33 -10.16
CA HIS A 428 3.32 -18.52 -10.81
C HIS A 428 2.72 -19.55 -9.83
N TRP A 429 2.74 -19.28 -8.54
CA TRP A 429 2.14 -20.18 -7.55
C TRP A 429 0.62 -20.14 -7.65
N HIS A 430 0.01 -21.33 -7.52
CA HIS A 430 -1.43 -21.48 -7.49
C HIS A 430 -1.81 -22.62 -6.55
N ASN A 431 -2.79 -22.37 -5.66
CA ASN A 431 -3.33 -23.38 -4.76
C ASN A 431 -4.85 -23.24 -4.63
N LYS A 432 -5.58 -24.33 -4.99
CA LYS A 432 -7.05 -24.33 -4.99
C LYS A 432 -7.64 -24.20 -3.57
N SER A 433 -7.00 -24.82 -2.56
CA SER A 433 -7.46 -24.73 -1.17
C SER A 433 -7.29 -23.33 -0.62
N PHE A 434 -6.15 -22.70 -0.89
CA PHE A 434 -5.91 -21.29 -0.57
C PHE A 434 -6.98 -20.37 -1.18
N ALA A 435 -7.22 -20.49 -2.48
CA ALA A 435 -8.23 -19.67 -3.16
C ALA A 435 -9.64 -19.90 -2.59
N ARG A 436 -10.01 -21.15 -2.27
CA ARG A 436 -11.29 -21.48 -1.65
C ARG A 436 -11.44 -20.85 -0.26
N LEU A 437 -10.40 -20.92 0.58
CA LEU A 437 -10.42 -20.34 1.92
C LEU A 437 -10.62 -18.81 1.87
N LEU A 438 -9.97 -18.11 0.92
CA LEU A 438 -10.18 -16.67 0.75
C LEU A 438 -11.61 -16.34 0.31
N GLU A 439 -12.20 -17.13 -0.61
CA GLU A 439 -13.61 -16.94 -1.00
C GLU A 439 -14.59 -17.21 0.14
N GLU A 440 -14.32 -18.23 0.96
CA GLU A 440 -15.11 -18.50 2.16
C GLU A 440 -14.97 -17.36 3.18
N ALA A 441 -13.74 -16.85 3.40
CA ALA A 441 -13.48 -15.73 4.31
C ALA A 441 -14.19 -14.44 3.89
N LYS A 442 -14.27 -14.15 2.57
CA LYS A 442 -15.00 -12.99 2.04
C LYS A 442 -16.48 -13.01 2.43
N ARG A 443 -17.09 -14.19 2.41
CA ARG A 443 -18.53 -14.39 2.64
C ARG A 443 -18.88 -14.68 4.09
N CYS A 444 -17.88 -14.87 4.95
CA CYS A 444 -18.06 -15.27 6.35
C CYS A 444 -18.46 -14.06 7.21
N PRO A 445 -19.67 -14.01 7.77
CA PRO A 445 -20.12 -12.90 8.61
C PRO A 445 -19.57 -12.98 10.05
N ASP A 446 -19.16 -14.16 10.51
CA ASP A 446 -18.58 -14.39 11.83
C ASP A 446 -17.09 -13.99 11.83
N PRO A 447 -16.67 -12.97 12.60
CA PRO A 447 -15.29 -12.50 12.64
C PRO A 447 -14.31 -13.58 13.12
N THR A 448 -14.70 -14.40 14.09
CA THR A 448 -13.84 -15.46 14.65
C THR A 448 -13.57 -16.54 13.61
N ARG A 449 -14.62 -17.02 12.97
CA ARG A 449 -14.51 -18.03 11.90
C ARG A 449 -13.72 -17.47 10.71
N ARG A 450 -13.97 -16.21 10.35
CA ARG A 450 -13.24 -15.54 9.27
C ARG A 450 -11.73 -15.47 9.54
N THR A 451 -11.34 -15.10 10.76
CA THR A 451 -9.93 -15.09 11.17
C THR A 451 -9.28 -16.47 11.04
N LEU A 452 -9.97 -17.53 11.44
CA LEU A 452 -9.45 -18.89 11.28
C LEU A 452 -9.24 -19.28 9.81
N LEU A 453 -10.16 -18.91 8.92
CA LEU A 453 -10.02 -19.17 7.48
C LEU A 453 -8.81 -18.43 6.88
N LEU A 454 -8.58 -17.18 7.28
CA LEU A 454 -7.43 -16.38 6.81
C LEU A 454 -6.11 -16.93 7.35
N ASN A 455 -6.06 -17.36 8.61
CA ASN A 455 -4.87 -18.00 9.20
C ASN A 455 -4.55 -19.34 8.51
N GLU A 456 -5.56 -20.15 8.20
CA GLU A 456 -5.37 -21.40 7.45
C GLU A 456 -4.85 -21.12 6.04
N ALA A 457 -5.37 -20.10 5.38
CA ALA A 457 -4.87 -19.67 4.07
C ALA A 457 -3.41 -19.23 4.13
N GLU A 458 -3.03 -18.39 5.09
CA GLU A 458 -1.66 -17.96 5.27
C GLU A 458 -0.71 -19.13 5.58
N THR A 459 -1.15 -20.09 6.39
CA THR A 459 -0.39 -21.31 6.67
C THR A 459 -0.05 -22.06 5.38
N ILE A 460 -1.02 -22.26 4.49
CA ILE A 460 -0.78 -22.89 3.19
C ILE A 460 0.24 -22.11 2.35
N LEU A 461 0.13 -20.78 2.32
CA LEU A 461 1.06 -19.92 1.59
C LEU A 461 2.49 -20.07 2.13
N MET A 462 2.66 -20.03 3.45
CA MET A 462 3.96 -20.15 4.11
C MET A 462 4.54 -21.57 4.04
N GLU A 463 3.73 -22.60 4.06
CA GLU A 463 4.20 -23.99 3.87
C GLU A 463 4.70 -24.23 2.44
N GLN A 464 4.03 -23.68 1.44
CA GLN A 464 4.43 -23.85 0.04
C GLN A 464 5.52 -22.87 -0.42
N MET A 465 5.76 -21.85 0.37
CA MET A 465 6.86 -20.88 0.26
C MET A 465 7.05 -20.29 -1.15
N PRO A 466 6.01 -19.78 -1.84
CA PRO A 466 6.23 -19.01 -3.05
C PRO A 466 6.91 -17.66 -2.77
N ILE A 467 6.87 -17.24 -1.52
CA ILE A 467 7.54 -16.05 -0.99
C ILE A 467 8.29 -16.38 0.30
N ALA A 468 9.38 -15.68 0.54
CA ALA A 468 10.10 -15.65 1.81
C ALA A 468 9.94 -14.27 2.45
N PRO A 469 9.06 -14.09 3.44
CA PRO A 469 8.99 -12.86 4.21
C PRO A 469 10.32 -12.59 4.93
N LEU A 470 10.82 -11.36 4.83
CA LEU A 470 12.08 -10.96 5.45
C LEU A 470 11.84 -10.09 6.69
N TYR A 471 11.07 -9.04 6.53
CA TYR A 471 10.71 -8.16 7.64
C TYR A 471 9.34 -7.49 7.40
N HIS A 472 8.67 -7.18 8.50
CA HIS A 472 7.54 -6.26 8.49
C HIS A 472 8.06 -4.83 8.56
N SER A 473 7.50 -4.00 7.70
CA SER A 473 7.96 -2.64 7.48
C SER A 473 7.61 -1.71 8.64
N THR A 474 8.42 -0.68 8.79
CA THR A 474 8.17 0.45 9.69
C THR A 474 8.17 1.74 8.88
N ALA A 475 7.34 2.69 9.25
CA ALA A 475 7.48 4.08 8.85
C ALA A 475 8.51 4.75 9.76
N CYS A 476 9.57 5.29 9.17
CA CYS A 476 10.62 6.01 9.88
C CYS A 476 10.67 7.44 9.37
N TYR A 477 10.44 8.42 10.23
CA TYR A 477 10.38 9.83 9.85
C TYR A 477 10.88 10.76 10.94
N LEU A 478 11.32 11.92 10.52
CA LEU A 478 11.68 13.06 11.35
C LEU A 478 10.55 14.10 11.29
N LYS A 479 10.17 14.63 12.44
CA LYS A 479 9.14 15.66 12.57
C LYS A 479 9.57 16.68 13.61
N LYS A 480 9.58 17.97 13.25
CA LYS A 480 9.90 19.05 14.19
C LYS A 480 8.98 19.02 15.39
N SER A 481 9.53 19.31 16.57
CA SER A 481 8.83 19.18 17.85
C SER A 481 7.59 20.09 17.96
N TYR A 482 7.58 21.21 17.26
CA TYR A 482 6.45 22.15 17.18
C TYR A 482 5.33 21.69 16.22
N VAL A 483 5.56 20.72 15.34
CA VAL A 483 4.53 20.18 14.45
C VAL A 483 3.66 19.19 15.24
N LYS A 484 2.37 19.49 15.38
CA LYS A 484 1.38 18.69 16.11
C LYS A 484 0.21 18.33 15.21
N GLY A 485 -0.63 17.39 15.65
CA GLY A 485 -1.90 17.04 15.02
C GLY A 485 -1.80 16.35 13.66
N VAL A 486 -0.59 16.02 13.18
CA VAL A 486 -0.42 15.20 11.97
C VAL A 486 -0.65 13.75 12.34
N TYR A 487 -1.50 13.07 11.57
CA TYR A 487 -1.78 11.64 11.73
C TYR A 487 -1.13 10.84 10.61
N LEU A 488 -0.30 9.86 10.97
CA LEU A 488 0.24 8.85 10.08
C LEU A 488 -0.34 7.49 10.46
N SER A 489 -1.11 6.88 9.56
CA SER A 489 -1.76 5.60 9.79
C SER A 489 -0.79 4.42 9.61
N LYS A 490 -1.19 3.26 10.12
CA LYS A 490 -0.49 1.99 9.84
C LYS A 490 -0.50 1.59 8.36
N LEU A 491 -1.35 2.20 7.53
CA LEU A 491 -1.38 2.02 6.08
C LEU A 491 -0.48 3.02 5.33
N CYS A 492 0.35 3.78 6.04
CA CYS A 492 1.16 4.87 5.49
C CYS A 492 0.36 6.08 4.97
N ASP A 493 -0.87 6.24 5.41
CA ASP A 493 -1.66 7.43 5.09
C ASP A 493 -1.26 8.59 5.97
N LEU A 494 -0.90 9.71 5.36
CA LEU A 494 -0.55 10.94 6.06
C LEU A 494 -1.69 11.95 5.94
N ASP A 495 -2.14 12.48 7.09
CA ASP A 495 -3.24 13.42 7.18
C ASP A 495 -2.86 14.69 7.93
N PHE A 496 -3.08 15.84 7.30
CA PHE A 496 -2.74 17.17 7.82
C PHE A 496 -3.97 17.99 8.25
N LYS A 497 -5.18 17.45 8.20
CA LYS A 497 -6.42 18.19 8.51
C LYS A 497 -6.36 18.88 9.88
N TYR A 498 -5.82 18.20 10.88
CA TYR A 498 -5.72 18.68 12.26
C TYR A 498 -4.30 19.17 12.61
N ALA A 499 -3.43 19.31 11.62
CA ALA A 499 -2.07 19.75 11.86
C ALA A 499 -2.00 21.22 12.29
N TYR A 500 -1.09 21.51 13.25
CA TYR A 500 -0.83 22.86 13.73
C TYR A 500 0.59 22.99 14.27
N PHE A 501 1.04 24.22 14.44
CA PHE A 501 2.30 24.54 15.10
C PHE A 501 2.02 24.92 16.56
N ASP A 502 2.74 24.26 17.46
CA ASP A 502 2.70 24.49 18.91
C ASP A 502 3.94 25.34 19.24
N ASP A 503 3.73 26.59 19.73
CA ASP A 503 4.78 27.59 20.03
C ASP A 503 5.68 27.18 21.20
#